data_8fde681f8ee071772fda3d8ac5a71d05
#
_entry.id   8fde681f8ee071772fda3d8ac5a71d05
#
_cell.length_a   1.000
_cell.length_b   1.000
_cell.length_c   1.000
_cell.angle_alpha   90.00
_cell.angle_beta   90.00
_cell.angle_gamma   90.00
#
_symmetry.space_group_name_H-M   'P 1'
#
loop_
_entity.id
_entity.type
_entity.pdbx_description
1 polymer ?
#
loop_
_entity_poly.entity_id
_entity_poly.type
_entity_poly.pdbx_seq_one_letter_code
_entity_poly.pdbx_strand_id
1 'polypeptide(L)'
;MDAAPMAHVNTVLEPLVLHLKFERSSAWPNEKKALMHAKTGFYVHIGHELQSRLKLRCEVAKDCVDVFMSGYVFRLVIRSEKELSVVTGAAGVKKLALVHLPEYVSAKREADYLSKHSSTVHALHTKNTSFGPTVRLVQRWLADKALSNVLSIEAVELLVADVFLTTASTSTPHSVLSSFLRFLKRVASFDWQNAPFIVDLNSSLDDDKRREILKRFEASSTSPATHPAMFIAADYEDMDCLSSWTRFTPDRVVVQRLISLAQASYSVLVSWLASGASSSGWKAAFASSRKEFDAMLQLATENLPTKRIRVDGDKKHPFVAPVYKNMDLTSVPVMIGFDPVQELLQDLQRSFGHLAFFFVNGVDTTEILITWKPQAFLPTKFRAITASYQIPLPNTDAAEDDLDNESTRSYAVPNIFEIMSDMQSISHGMVVGVALQPFESA
;
A
#
# COMPACT_ATOMS: atom_id res chain seq x y z
N MET A 1 32.68 -28.30 -6.88
CA MET A 1 32.71 -26.82 -6.92
C MET A 1 31.32 -26.40 -7.34
N ASP A 2 30.43 -26.26 -6.35
CA ASP A 2 29.07 -25.84 -6.60
C ASP A 2 29.09 -24.38 -6.99
N ALA A 3 28.66 -24.08 -8.22
CA ALA A 3 28.51 -22.72 -8.70
C ALA A 3 27.44 -22.05 -7.78
N ALA A 4 27.84 -20.97 -7.11
CA ALA A 4 26.89 -20.17 -6.36
C ALA A 4 25.75 -19.76 -7.31
N PRO A 5 24.48 -19.88 -6.90
CA PRO A 5 23.37 -19.51 -7.75
C PRO A 5 23.53 -18.06 -8.18
N MET A 6 23.56 -17.82 -9.49
CA MET A 6 23.60 -16.48 -10.05
C MET A 6 22.38 -15.74 -9.51
N ALA A 7 22.59 -14.63 -8.84
CA ALA A 7 21.51 -13.74 -8.47
C ALA A 7 20.82 -13.27 -9.75
N HIS A 8 19.54 -13.54 -9.89
CA HIS A 8 18.76 -13.02 -11.00
C HIS A 8 18.77 -11.49 -10.93
N VAL A 9 18.89 -10.85 -12.07
CA VAL A 9 18.94 -9.38 -12.23
C VAL A 9 17.70 -8.70 -11.62
N ASN A 10 16.64 -9.45 -11.38
CA ASN A 10 15.33 -9.02 -10.93
C ASN A 10 15.07 -9.23 -9.42
N THR A 11 16.11 -9.28 -8.60
CA THR A 11 15.94 -9.46 -7.17
C THR A 11 15.64 -8.13 -6.49
N VAL A 12 14.48 -8.01 -5.85
CA VAL A 12 14.15 -6.89 -4.97
C VAL A 12 14.81 -7.10 -3.62
N LEU A 13 15.60 -6.13 -3.21
CA LEU A 13 16.15 -6.04 -1.87
C LEU A 13 15.39 -4.97 -1.09
N GLU A 14 14.49 -5.40 -0.21
CA GLU A 14 13.71 -4.50 0.63
C GLU A 14 14.56 -4.03 1.83
N PRO A 15 14.85 -2.73 1.93
CA PRO A 15 15.65 -2.21 3.04
C PRO A 15 14.83 -2.12 4.33
N LEU A 16 15.49 -2.31 5.46
CA LEU A 16 14.94 -1.98 6.77
C LEU A 16 15.11 -0.47 7.00
N VAL A 17 14.00 0.26 6.99
CA VAL A 17 14.03 1.72 7.09
C VAL A 17 14.21 2.16 8.54
N LEU A 18 15.24 2.97 8.79
CA LEU A 18 15.53 3.59 10.08
C LEU A 18 15.38 5.11 9.98
N HIS A 19 14.48 5.68 10.78
CA HIS A 19 14.26 7.11 10.83
C HIS A 19 15.20 7.77 11.83
N LEU A 20 16.07 8.67 11.32
CA LEU A 20 16.93 9.51 12.13
C LEU A 20 16.20 10.83 12.42
N LYS A 21 15.83 11.07 13.65
CA LYS A 21 15.21 12.32 14.09
C LYS A 21 16.23 13.15 14.86
N PHE A 22 16.57 14.30 14.30
CA PHE A 22 17.44 15.27 14.98
C PHE A 22 16.60 16.08 15.97
N GLU A 23 17.27 16.59 17.01
CA GLU A 23 16.67 17.55 17.92
C GLU A 23 16.20 18.82 17.18
N ARG A 24 15.22 19.49 17.75
CA ARG A 24 14.71 20.74 17.19
C ARG A 24 15.81 21.78 17.09
N SER A 25 16.04 22.28 15.90
CA SER A 25 17.03 23.32 15.63
C SER A 25 16.45 24.38 14.71
N SER A 26 16.73 25.64 15.04
CA SER A 26 16.41 26.78 14.16
C SER A 26 17.32 26.84 12.92
N ALA A 27 18.42 26.07 12.91
CA ALA A 27 19.37 26.03 11.80
C ALA A 27 18.86 25.33 10.55
N TRP A 28 17.77 24.56 10.64
CA TRP A 28 17.17 23.96 9.46
C TRP A 28 16.56 25.01 8.53
N PRO A 29 16.85 24.97 7.20
CA PRO A 29 16.27 25.89 6.24
C PRO A 29 14.74 25.81 6.18
N ASN A 30 14.10 26.95 5.85
CA ASN A 30 12.65 27.01 5.68
C ASN A 30 12.22 26.75 4.23
N GLU A 31 13.15 26.73 3.27
CA GLU A 31 12.88 26.46 1.87
C GLU A 31 13.08 24.96 1.57
N LYS A 32 12.14 24.35 0.83
CA LYS A 32 12.15 22.91 0.49
C LYS A 32 13.47 22.46 -0.16
N LYS A 33 13.95 23.22 -1.17
CA LYS A 33 15.20 22.89 -1.87
C LYS A 33 16.42 22.96 -0.95
N ALA A 34 16.52 24.03 -0.16
CA ALA A 34 17.61 24.21 0.79
C ALA A 34 17.62 23.14 1.88
N LEU A 35 16.42 22.76 2.38
CA LEU A 35 16.26 21.68 3.34
C LEU A 35 16.74 20.33 2.76
N MET A 36 16.38 20.02 1.52
CA MET A 36 16.84 18.80 0.85
C MET A 36 18.35 18.78 0.66
N HIS A 37 18.96 19.91 0.26
CA HIS A 37 20.42 20.00 0.13
C HIS A 37 21.13 19.83 1.48
N ALA A 38 20.60 20.43 2.55
CA ALA A 38 21.14 20.24 3.89
C ALA A 38 21.09 18.75 4.31
N LYS A 39 19.97 18.06 4.08
CA LYS A 39 19.86 16.63 4.33
C LYS A 39 20.87 15.81 3.53
N THR A 40 21.01 16.11 2.23
CA THR A 40 22.01 15.43 1.38
C THR A 40 23.42 15.58 1.95
N GLY A 41 23.79 16.79 2.45
CA GLY A 41 25.07 17.01 3.14
C GLY A 41 25.24 16.11 4.37
N PHE A 42 24.18 15.97 5.18
CA PHE A 42 24.21 15.05 6.32
C PHE A 42 24.34 13.58 5.89
N TYR A 43 23.65 13.15 4.84
CA TYR A 43 23.78 11.77 4.31
C TYR A 43 25.21 11.46 3.87
N VAL A 44 25.84 12.39 3.13
CA VAL A 44 27.25 12.23 2.72
C VAL A 44 28.16 12.12 3.92
N HIS A 45 27.98 12.97 4.93
CA HIS A 45 28.79 12.94 6.15
C HIS A 45 28.58 11.65 6.95
N ILE A 46 27.35 11.22 7.17
CA ILE A 46 27.02 9.96 7.86
C ILE A 46 27.64 8.77 7.11
N GLY A 47 27.47 8.71 5.80
CA GLY A 47 28.04 7.63 4.99
C GLY A 47 29.57 7.57 5.12
N HIS A 48 30.25 8.71 5.02
CA HIS A 48 31.68 8.80 5.20
C HIS A 48 32.15 8.36 6.59
N GLU A 49 31.46 8.79 7.66
CA GLU A 49 31.80 8.42 9.04
C GLU A 49 31.59 6.91 9.29
N LEU A 50 30.51 6.33 8.79
CA LEU A 50 30.24 4.90 8.91
C LEU A 50 31.29 4.07 8.16
N GLN A 51 31.69 4.51 6.96
CA GLN A 51 32.74 3.84 6.19
C GLN A 51 34.13 3.98 6.85
N SER A 52 34.49 5.18 7.31
CA SER A 52 35.82 5.44 7.85
C SER A 52 36.03 4.82 9.22
N ARG A 53 35.07 4.97 10.15
CA ARG A 53 35.18 4.51 11.55
C ARG A 53 34.78 3.07 11.75
N LEU A 54 33.64 2.66 11.16
CA LEU A 54 33.07 1.34 11.40
C LEU A 54 33.38 0.33 10.26
N LYS A 55 34.02 0.80 9.17
CA LYS A 55 34.35 -0.02 7.99
C LYS A 55 33.10 -0.69 7.38
N LEU A 56 31.94 -0.10 7.59
CA LEU A 56 30.69 -0.59 6.99
C LEU A 56 30.60 -0.17 5.53
N ARG A 57 30.08 -1.04 4.68
CA ARG A 57 29.73 -0.67 3.31
C ARG A 57 28.48 0.20 3.34
N CYS A 58 28.57 1.40 2.72
CA CYS A 58 27.46 2.33 2.62
C CYS A 58 27.31 2.82 1.19
N GLU A 59 26.07 2.96 0.73
CA GLU A 59 25.71 3.63 -0.53
C GLU A 59 24.92 4.89 -0.18
N VAL A 60 25.42 6.04 -0.60
CA VAL A 60 24.81 7.34 -0.28
C VAL A 60 23.97 7.79 -1.47
N ALA A 61 22.67 7.95 -1.26
CA ALA A 61 21.74 8.55 -2.19
C ALA A 61 21.39 9.98 -1.79
N LYS A 62 20.61 10.66 -2.61
CA LYS A 62 20.19 12.05 -2.36
C LYS A 62 19.32 12.20 -1.11
N ASP A 63 18.55 11.19 -0.77
CA ASP A 63 17.49 11.17 0.24
C ASP A 63 17.64 10.10 1.32
N CYS A 64 18.71 9.29 1.24
CA CYS A 64 18.99 8.24 2.22
C CYS A 64 20.46 7.79 2.20
N VAL A 65 20.81 6.98 3.21
CA VAL A 65 22.06 6.18 3.21
C VAL A 65 21.69 4.73 3.42
N ASP A 66 22.06 3.88 2.48
CA ASP A 66 21.88 2.44 2.60
C ASP A 66 23.15 1.80 3.19
N VAL A 67 23.00 1.17 4.35
CA VAL A 67 24.09 0.55 5.12
C VAL A 67 23.95 -0.96 5.05
N PHE A 68 24.98 -1.63 4.56
CA PHE A 68 25.02 -3.09 4.45
C PHE A 68 25.64 -3.69 5.70
N MET A 69 24.87 -4.43 6.48
CA MET A 69 25.32 -5.03 7.71
C MET A 69 24.59 -6.36 7.98
N SER A 70 25.36 -7.40 8.33
CA SER A 70 24.83 -8.72 8.73
C SER A 70 23.82 -9.35 7.76
N GLY A 71 24.02 -9.14 6.46
CA GLY A 71 23.15 -9.70 5.42
C GLY A 71 21.84 -8.93 5.19
N TYR A 72 21.73 -7.72 5.75
CA TYR A 72 20.58 -6.82 5.56
C TYR A 72 21.05 -5.47 5.02
N VAL A 73 20.10 -4.74 4.46
CA VAL A 73 20.29 -3.32 4.12
C VAL A 73 19.46 -2.49 5.07
N PHE A 74 20.10 -1.55 5.74
CA PHE A 74 19.47 -0.57 6.62
C PHE A 74 19.47 0.77 5.91
N ARG A 75 18.28 1.26 5.57
CA ARG A 75 18.09 2.57 4.94
C ARG A 75 17.90 3.64 6.00
N LEU A 76 18.91 4.50 6.16
CA LEU A 76 18.86 5.63 7.07
C LEU A 76 18.19 6.83 6.41
N VAL A 77 17.08 7.29 6.96
CA VAL A 77 16.30 8.43 6.44
C VAL A 77 16.20 9.51 7.51
N ILE A 78 16.70 10.71 7.22
CA ILE A 78 16.61 11.85 8.12
C ILE A 78 15.20 12.45 8.03
N ARG A 79 14.55 12.60 9.21
CA ARG A 79 13.25 13.24 9.35
C ARG A 79 13.38 14.55 10.12
N SER A 80 12.79 15.61 9.60
CA SER A 80 12.79 16.93 10.23
C SER A 80 11.36 17.46 10.35
N GLU A 81 11.03 18.03 11.51
CA GLU A 81 9.73 18.70 11.71
C GLU A 81 9.53 19.88 10.77
N LYS A 82 10.63 20.44 10.24
CA LYS A 82 10.58 21.51 9.23
C LYS A 82 9.96 21.08 7.92
N GLU A 83 10.01 19.79 7.55
CA GLU A 83 9.36 19.28 6.34
C GLU A 83 7.85 19.56 6.37
N LEU A 84 7.24 19.32 7.52
CA LEU A 84 5.82 19.61 7.71
C LEU A 84 5.54 21.13 7.56
N SER A 85 6.37 21.97 8.17
CA SER A 85 6.21 23.43 8.07
C SER A 85 6.44 23.95 6.65
N VAL A 86 7.33 23.33 5.88
CA VAL A 86 7.59 23.66 4.48
C VAL A 86 6.41 23.30 3.59
N VAL A 87 5.80 22.12 3.81
CA VAL A 87 4.59 21.71 3.08
C VAL A 87 3.42 22.64 3.43
N THR A 88 3.26 23.02 4.69
CA THR A 88 2.20 23.96 5.12
C THR A 88 2.41 25.37 4.63
N GLY A 89 3.64 25.87 4.65
CA GLY A 89 4.01 27.22 4.21
C GLY A 89 3.86 27.41 2.69
N ALA A 90 4.16 26.39 1.91
CA ALA A 90 4.00 26.43 0.46
C ALA A 90 2.52 26.47 0.01
N ALA A 91 1.62 25.94 0.82
CA ALA A 91 0.21 25.83 0.44
C ALA A 91 -0.61 27.12 0.63
N GLY A 92 -0.16 28.08 1.48
CA GLY A 92 -0.92 29.31 1.78
C GLY A 92 -2.33 29.07 2.33
N VAL A 93 -2.64 27.84 2.75
CA VAL A 93 -3.97 27.33 3.03
C VAL A 93 -4.19 27.30 4.56
N LYS A 94 -5.44 27.54 4.99
CA LYS A 94 -5.80 27.39 6.41
C LYS A 94 -5.53 25.95 6.88
N LYS A 95 -4.98 25.79 8.09
CA LYS A 95 -4.58 24.50 8.69
C LYS A 95 -5.65 23.39 8.55
N LEU A 96 -6.92 23.75 8.63
CA LEU A 96 -8.04 22.81 8.52
C LEU A 96 -8.21 22.22 7.11
N ALA A 97 -7.79 22.93 6.07
CA ALA A 97 -7.87 22.44 4.70
C ALA A 97 -6.65 21.59 4.30
N LEU A 98 -5.53 21.68 5.04
CA LEU A 98 -4.31 20.92 4.76
C LEU A 98 -4.51 19.42 5.00
N VAL A 99 -5.36 19.04 5.94
CA VAL A 99 -5.64 17.63 6.26
C VAL A 99 -6.36 16.87 5.13
N HIS A 100 -6.86 17.58 4.12
CA HIS A 100 -7.42 16.98 2.90
C HIS A 100 -6.38 16.79 1.79
N LEU A 101 -5.14 17.25 1.99
CA LEU A 101 -4.05 17.06 1.03
C LEU A 101 -3.27 15.78 1.35
N PRO A 102 -3.19 14.81 0.41
CA PRO A 102 -2.45 13.57 0.61
C PRO A 102 -0.98 13.80 1.01
N GLU A 103 -0.34 14.81 0.42
CA GLU A 103 1.04 15.19 0.70
C GLU A 103 1.24 15.64 2.16
N TYR A 104 0.30 16.41 2.69
CA TYR A 104 0.36 16.85 4.09
C TYR A 104 0.19 15.67 5.05
N VAL A 105 -0.79 14.79 4.80
CA VAL A 105 -1.04 13.62 5.63
C VAL A 105 0.14 12.66 5.59
N SER A 106 0.77 12.46 4.41
CA SER A 106 1.98 11.66 4.27
C SER A 106 3.14 12.26 5.05
N ALA A 107 3.42 13.57 4.89
CA ALA A 107 4.45 14.25 5.65
C ALA A 107 4.22 14.18 7.17
N LYS A 108 2.97 14.29 7.62
CA LYS A 108 2.59 14.20 9.04
C LYS A 108 2.81 12.79 9.59
N ARG A 109 2.41 11.75 8.83
CA ARG A 109 2.69 10.34 9.18
C ARG A 109 4.18 10.12 9.39
N GLU A 110 4.98 10.54 8.42
CA GLU A 110 6.42 10.33 8.43
C GLU A 110 7.14 11.14 9.53
N ALA A 111 6.71 12.37 9.79
CA ALA A 111 7.36 13.24 10.78
C ALA A 111 7.03 12.84 12.23
N ASP A 112 5.76 12.49 12.50
CA ASP A 112 5.27 12.34 13.87
C ASP A 112 4.72 10.95 14.18
N TYR A 113 3.88 10.37 13.29
CA TYR A 113 3.06 9.21 13.66
C TYR A 113 3.83 7.90 13.54
N LEU A 114 4.69 7.75 12.54
CA LEU A 114 5.40 6.49 12.29
C LEU A 114 6.29 6.08 13.47
N SER A 115 6.98 7.03 14.10
CA SER A 115 7.81 6.74 15.27
C SER A 115 6.98 6.33 16.50
N LYS A 116 5.86 7.01 16.73
CA LYS A 116 4.92 6.68 17.81
C LYS A 116 4.27 5.32 17.56
N HIS A 117 3.79 5.09 16.34
CA HIS A 117 3.22 3.82 15.92
C HIS A 117 4.20 2.66 16.15
N SER A 118 5.41 2.77 15.62
CA SER A 118 6.43 1.72 15.74
C SER A 118 6.76 1.40 17.19
N SER A 119 6.90 2.39 18.06
CA SER A 119 7.21 2.17 19.49
C SER A 119 6.05 1.52 20.25
N THR A 120 4.80 1.93 19.98
CA THR A 120 3.61 1.37 20.64
C THR A 120 3.31 -0.04 20.16
N VAL A 121 3.43 -0.30 18.86
CA VAL A 121 3.29 -1.64 18.27
C VAL A 121 4.38 -2.58 18.79
N HIS A 122 5.61 -2.11 18.93
CA HIS A 122 6.69 -2.89 19.53
C HIS A 122 6.39 -3.26 20.99
N ALA A 123 5.87 -2.33 21.79
CA ALA A 123 5.46 -2.60 23.16
C ALA A 123 4.35 -3.66 23.21
N LEU A 124 3.36 -3.57 22.33
CA LEU A 124 2.28 -4.56 22.21
C LEU A 124 2.82 -5.94 21.78
N HIS A 125 3.75 -5.97 20.83
CA HIS A 125 4.42 -7.20 20.38
C HIS A 125 5.21 -7.88 21.51
N THR A 126 5.92 -7.10 22.30
CA THR A 126 6.68 -7.61 23.45
C THR A 126 5.76 -8.20 24.53
N LYS A 127 4.58 -7.58 24.74
CA LYS A 127 3.57 -8.05 25.69
C LYS A 127 2.84 -9.29 25.20
N ASN A 128 2.58 -9.42 23.90
CA ASN A 128 1.78 -10.46 23.29
C ASN A 128 2.55 -11.20 22.20
N THR A 129 3.10 -12.37 22.49
CA THR A 129 3.93 -13.16 21.56
C THR A 129 3.20 -13.59 20.28
N SER A 130 1.87 -13.73 20.34
CA SER A 130 1.05 -14.07 19.16
C SER A 130 0.72 -12.88 18.25
N PHE A 131 0.97 -11.63 18.67
CA PHE A 131 0.64 -10.44 17.90
C PHE A 131 1.37 -10.40 16.55
N GLY A 132 2.70 -10.41 16.54
CA GLY A 132 3.48 -10.36 15.30
C GLY A 132 3.20 -11.50 14.31
N PRO A 133 3.13 -12.77 14.77
CA PRO A 133 2.67 -13.88 13.90
C PRO A 133 1.26 -13.67 13.35
N THR A 134 0.33 -13.06 14.11
CA THR A 134 -1.02 -12.77 13.62
C THR A 134 -1.01 -11.70 12.55
N VAL A 135 -0.23 -10.62 12.72
CA VAL A 135 -0.06 -9.58 11.69
C VAL A 135 0.44 -10.21 10.38
N ARG A 136 1.47 -11.06 10.43
CA ARG A 136 1.99 -11.76 9.24
C ARG A 136 0.96 -12.67 8.58
N LEU A 137 0.13 -13.35 9.38
CA LEU A 137 -0.94 -14.19 8.85
C LEU A 137 -2.03 -13.36 8.18
N VAL A 138 -2.40 -12.22 8.75
CA VAL A 138 -3.35 -11.27 8.14
C VAL A 138 -2.79 -10.72 6.83
N GLN A 139 -1.53 -10.31 6.80
CA GLN A 139 -0.86 -9.84 5.57
C GLN A 139 -0.84 -10.94 4.50
N ARG A 140 -0.57 -12.19 4.88
CA ARG A 140 -0.63 -13.33 3.96
C ARG A 140 -2.05 -13.54 3.43
N TRP A 141 -3.06 -13.47 4.28
CA TRP A 141 -4.47 -13.58 3.89
C TRP A 141 -4.88 -12.46 2.93
N LEU A 142 -4.48 -11.21 3.20
CA LEU A 142 -4.71 -10.10 2.28
C LEU A 142 -4.04 -10.33 0.93
N ALA A 143 -2.80 -10.83 0.92
CA ALA A 143 -2.08 -11.16 -0.30
C ALA A 143 -2.79 -12.25 -1.11
N ASP A 144 -3.21 -13.33 -0.46
CA ASP A 144 -3.92 -14.43 -1.11
C ASP A 144 -5.31 -14.01 -1.63
N LYS A 145 -5.90 -12.93 -1.07
CA LYS A 145 -7.13 -12.27 -1.57
C LYS A 145 -6.86 -11.15 -2.59
N ALA A 146 -5.60 -10.99 -3.02
CA ALA A 146 -5.15 -9.94 -3.91
C ALA A 146 -5.39 -8.50 -3.37
N LEU A 147 -5.38 -8.33 -2.04
CA LEU A 147 -5.62 -7.05 -1.37
C LEU A 147 -4.34 -6.44 -0.77
N SER A 148 -3.16 -6.82 -1.24
CA SER A 148 -1.88 -6.36 -0.65
C SER A 148 -1.67 -4.84 -0.74
N ASN A 149 -2.22 -4.20 -1.77
CA ASN A 149 -2.09 -2.77 -2.03
C ASN A 149 -3.27 -1.94 -1.46
N VAL A 150 -4.20 -2.58 -0.74
CA VAL A 150 -5.43 -1.93 -0.25
C VAL A 150 -5.22 -1.24 1.09
N LEU A 151 -4.52 -1.89 2.01
CA LEU A 151 -4.24 -1.38 3.35
C LEU A 151 -2.74 -1.23 3.57
N SER A 152 -2.34 -0.13 4.22
CA SER A 152 -0.96 0.01 4.69
C SER A 152 -0.66 -0.99 5.80
N ILE A 153 0.63 -1.28 6.02
CA ILE A 153 1.08 -2.17 7.09
C ILE A 153 0.59 -1.66 8.44
N GLU A 154 0.67 -0.37 8.67
CA GLU A 154 0.27 0.28 9.91
C GLU A 154 -1.25 0.16 10.15
N ALA A 155 -2.06 0.28 9.11
CA ALA A 155 -3.50 0.06 9.21
C ALA A 155 -3.82 -1.39 9.60
N VAL A 156 -3.11 -2.37 9.02
CA VAL A 156 -3.24 -3.78 9.38
C VAL A 156 -2.83 -4.02 10.83
N GLU A 157 -1.72 -3.42 11.27
CA GLU A 157 -1.24 -3.53 12.66
C GLU A 157 -2.24 -2.93 13.65
N LEU A 158 -2.87 -1.80 13.34
CA LEU A 158 -3.94 -1.21 14.16
C LEU A 158 -5.16 -2.11 14.25
N LEU A 159 -5.61 -2.67 13.13
CA LEU A 159 -6.73 -3.61 13.11
C LEU A 159 -6.48 -4.87 13.93
N VAL A 160 -5.26 -5.41 13.86
CA VAL A 160 -4.86 -6.55 14.68
C VAL A 160 -4.68 -6.14 16.14
N ALA A 161 -4.15 -4.95 16.42
CA ALA A 161 -3.96 -4.45 17.80
C ALA A 161 -5.29 -4.38 18.56
N ASP A 162 -6.37 -3.95 17.92
CA ASP A 162 -7.71 -3.90 18.53
C ASP A 162 -8.13 -5.28 19.10
N VAL A 163 -7.76 -6.37 18.45
CA VAL A 163 -8.07 -7.75 18.91
C VAL A 163 -7.41 -8.07 20.26
N PHE A 164 -6.26 -7.47 20.53
CA PHE A 164 -5.50 -7.69 21.79
C PHE A 164 -5.84 -6.66 22.87
N LEU A 165 -6.39 -5.50 22.48
CA LEU A 165 -6.75 -4.41 23.38
C LEU A 165 -8.18 -4.51 23.86
N THR A 166 -9.11 -5.01 23.02
CA THR A 166 -10.54 -5.15 23.34
C THR A 166 -10.78 -6.37 24.22
N THR A 167 -10.35 -6.30 25.48
CA THR A 167 -10.44 -7.42 26.44
C THR A 167 -11.70 -7.37 27.31
N ALA A 168 -12.62 -6.45 27.07
CA ALA A 168 -13.75 -6.18 27.96
C ALA A 168 -14.70 -7.38 28.23
N SER A 169 -14.67 -8.43 27.41
CA SER A 169 -15.54 -9.62 27.60
C SER A 169 -14.86 -10.98 27.38
N THR A 170 -13.61 -11.00 26.91
CA THR A 170 -12.88 -12.23 26.62
C THR A 170 -11.41 -12.10 26.96
N SER A 171 -10.75 -13.20 27.42
CA SER A 171 -9.30 -13.22 27.64
C SER A 171 -8.52 -12.84 26.38
N THR A 172 -7.36 -12.20 26.56
CA THR A 172 -6.41 -11.91 25.46
C THR A 172 -6.11 -13.20 24.69
N PRO A 173 -6.09 -13.16 23.35
CA PRO A 173 -5.84 -14.37 22.60
C PRO A 173 -4.37 -14.77 22.68
N HIS A 174 -4.09 -16.02 23.07
CA HIS A 174 -2.73 -16.56 23.14
C HIS A 174 -2.32 -17.30 21.86
N SER A 175 -3.28 -17.73 21.04
CA SER A 175 -3.06 -18.48 19.82
C SER A 175 -3.22 -17.60 18.59
N VAL A 176 -2.33 -17.76 17.60
CA VAL A 176 -2.40 -17.07 16.31
C VAL A 176 -3.72 -17.34 15.59
N LEU A 177 -4.20 -18.59 15.62
CA LEU A 177 -5.47 -18.94 14.99
C LEU A 177 -6.66 -18.25 15.68
N SER A 178 -6.68 -18.22 17.01
CA SER A 178 -7.72 -17.51 17.76
C SER A 178 -7.71 -16.02 17.48
N SER A 179 -6.52 -15.40 17.42
CA SER A 179 -6.36 -14.00 17.10
C SER A 179 -6.84 -13.69 15.67
N PHE A 180 -6.49 -14.54 14.72
CA PHE A 180 -6.90 -14.40 13.31
C PHE A 180 -8.41 -14.53 13.14
N LEU A 181 -9.04 -15.49 13.79
CA LEU A 181 -10.50 -15.62 13.78
C LEU A 181 -11.20 -14.41 14.38
N ARG A 182 -10.68 -13.87 15.49
CA ARG A 182 -11.20 -12.64 16.09
C ARG A 182 -11.03 -11.43 15.16
N PHE A 183 -9.88 -11.33 14.49
CA PHE A 183 -9.63 -10.30 13.48
C PHE A 183 -10.67 -10.38 12.34
N LEU A 184 -10.85 -11.57 11.73
CA LEU A 184 -11.82 -11.76 10.65
C LEU A 184 -13.25 -11.39 11.10
N LYS A 185 -13.65 -11.88 12.27
CA LYS A 185 -14.95 -11.57 12.86
C LYS A 185 -15.10 -10.07 13.12
N ARG A 186 -14.05 -9.42 13.66
CA ARG A 186 -14.07 -7.99 13.98
C ARG A 186 -14.24 -7.14 12.73
N VAL A 187 -13.45 -7.41 11.68
CA VAL A 187 -13.55 -6.72 10.39
C VAL A 187 -14.91 -6.92 9.73
N ALA A 188 -15.44 -8.16 9.79
CA ALA A 188 -16.73 -8.50 9.17
C ALA A 188 -17.94 -7.91 9.90
N SER A 189 -17.89 -7.77 11.24
CA SER A 189 -19.04 -7.35 12.05
C SER A 189 -19.04 -5.90 12.49
N PHE A 190 -17.96 -5.15 12.23
CA PHE A 190 -17.85 -3.76 12.61
C PHE A 190 -18.67 -2.86 11.66
N ASP A 191 -19.36 -1.88 12.22
CA ASP A 191 -20.12 -0.90 11.43
C ASP A 191 -19.21 0.23 10.96
N TRP A 192 -18.55 0.02 9.82
CA TRP A 192 -17.61 0.97 9.23
C TRP A 192 -18.25 2.27 8.75
N GLN A 193 -19.56 2.29 8.57
CA GLN A 193 -20.28 3.47 8.07
C GLN A 193 -20.69 4.43 9.18
N ASN A 194 -21.08 3.90 10.34
CA ASN A 194 -21.71 4.69 11.39
C ASN A 194 -20.88 4.81 12.66
N ALA A 195 -19.71 4.15 12.73
CA ALA A 195 -18.86 4.21 13.91
C ALA A 195 -17.38 4.36 13.56
N PRO A 196 -16.62 5.22 14.28
CA PRO A 196 -15.16 5.27 14.14
C PRO A 196 -14.53 4.05 14.82
N PHE A 197 -13.54 3.46 14.17
CA PHE A 197 -12.72 2.41 14.75
C PHE A 197 -11.59 3.05 15.56
N ILE A 198 -11.70 3.00 16.89
CA ILE A 198 -10.76 3.68 17.80
C ILE A 198 -9.82 2.66 18.40
N VAL A 199 -8.50 2.86 18.20
CA VAL A 199 -7.44 2.01 18.74
C VAL A 199 -6.62 2.77 19.78
N ASP A 200 -6.77 2.41 21.04
CA ASP A 200 -6.13 3.04 22.19
C ASP A 200 -4.95 2.18 22.66
N LEU A 201 -3.80 2.32 21.98
CA LEU A 201 -2.62 1.49 22.21
C LEU A 201 -1.95 1.73 23.58
N ASN A 202 -2.00 2.97 24.06
CA ASN A 202 -1.35 3.39 25.30
C ASN A 202 -2.31 3.60 26.46
N SER A 203 -3.61 3.32 26.28
CA SER A 203 -4.67 3.64 27.24
C SER A 203 -4.65 5.13 27.62
N SER A 204 -4.42 6.01 26.63
CA SER A 204 -4.26 7.45 26.78
C SER A 204 -5.50 8.26 26.42
N LEU A 205 -6.54 7.58 25.90
CA LEU A 205 -7.80 8.20 25.50
C LEU A 205 -8.76 8.26 26.70
N ASP A 206 -8.94 9.48 27.23
CA ASP A 206 -9.99 9.79 28.17
C ASP A 206 -11.36 9.94 27.46
N ASP A 207 -12.43 10.07 28.24
CA ASP A 207 -13.78 10.20 27.70
C ASP A 207 -13.99 11.48 26.89
N ASP A 208 -13.23 12.54 27.19
CA ASP A 208 -13.29 13.80 26.46
C ASP A 208 -12.69 13.67 25.08
N LYS A 209 -11.52 13.03 24.97
CA LYS A 209 -10.91 12.73 23.68
C LYS A 209 -11.75 11.78 22.85
N ARG A 210 -12.32 10.75 23.47
CA ARG A 210 -13.23 9.83 22.76
C ARG A 210 -14.45 10.57 22.20
N ARG A 211 -15.04 11.48 22.96
CA ARG A 211 -16.15 12.33 22.48
C ARG A 211 -15.73 13.27 21.36
N GLU A 212 -14.51 13.81 21.42
CA GLU A 212 -13.99 14.66 20.34
C GLU A 212 -13.76 13.86 19.04
N ILE A 213 -13.24 12.61 19.13
CA ILE A 213 -13.10 11.72 17.98
C ILE A 213 -14.46 11.46 17.32
N LEU A 214 -15.50 11.18 18.14
CA LEU A 214 -16.87 10.97 17.64
C LEU A 214 -17.40 12.22 16.92
N LYS A 215 -17.23 13.41 17.49
CA LYS A 215 -17.64 14.68 16.83
C LYS A 215 -16.90 14.88 15.49
N ARG A 216 -15.59 14.56 15.43
CA ARG A 216 -14.82 14.68 14.20
C ARG A 216 -15.27 13.67 13.14
N PHE A 217 -15.61 12.45 13.56
CA PHE A 217 -16.20 11.45 12.70
C PHE A 217 -17.53 11.93 12.12
N GLU A 218 -18.46 12.40 12.97
CA GLU A 218 -19.76 12.93 12.55
C GLU A 218 -19.60 14.14 11.62
N ALA A 219 -18.69 15.06 11.92
CA ALA A 219 -18.40 16.20 11.05
C ALA A 219 -17.85 15.77 9.69
N SER A 220 -17.01 14.72 9.63
CA SER A 220 -16.50 14.18 8.36
C SER A 220 -17.58 13.47 7.55
N SER A 221 -18.56 12.83 8.21
CA SER A 221 -19.62 12.08 7.53
C SER A 221 -20.61 12.97 6.77
N THR A 222 -20.67 14.26 7.12
CA THR A 222 -21.49 15.25 6.38
C THR A 222 -20.99 15.51 4.95
N SER A 223 -19.74 15.18 4.66
CA SER A 223 -19.14 15.34 3.33
C SER A 223 -18.67 13.96 2.77
N PRO A 224 -19.56 13.23 2.06
CA PRO A 224 -19.25 11.87 1.59
C PRO A 224 -18.00 11.75 0.75
N ALA A 225 -17.60 12.82 0.05
CA ALA A 225 -16.41 12.85 -0.81
C ALA A 225 -15.10 12.85 -0.01
N THR A 226 -15.11 13.31 1.23
CA THR A 226 -13.91 13.44 2.08
C THR A 226 -13.92 12.49 3.28
N HIS A 227 -15.03 11.78 3.49
CA HIS A 227 -15.17 10.82 4.57
C HIS A 227 -14.45 9.51 4.25
N PRO A 228 -13.48 9.06 5.09
CA PRO A 228 -12.80 7.77 4.88
C PRO A 228 -13.78 6.61 4.91
N ALA A 229 -13.63 5.66 3.99
CA ALA A 229 -14.46 4.46 3.98
C ALA A 229 -14.19 3.53 5.18
N MET A 230 -12.97 3.61 5.73
CA MET A 230 -12.56 3.01 7.00
C MET A 230 -11.99 4.11 7.88
N PHE A 231 -12.74 4.59 8.85
CA PHE A 231 -12.24 5.58 9.79
C PHE A 231 -11.56 4.88 10.97
N ILE A 232 -10.22 4.78 10.90
CA ILE A 232 -9.39 4.17 11.97
C ILE A 232 -8.62 5.29 12.65
N ALA A 233 -8.90 5.54 13.92
CA ALA A 233 -8.25 6.55 14.75
C ALA A 233 -7.36 5.89 15.80
N ALA A 234 -6.07 6.25 15.84
CA ALA A 234 -5.14 5.82 16.86
C ALA A 234 -4.95 6.90 17.93
N ASP A 235 -4.67 6.48 19.16
CA ASP A 235 -4.50 7.37 20.31
C ASP A 235 -3.33 8.36 20.19
N TYR A 236 -2.35 8.08 19.34
CA TYR A 236 -1.20 8.95 19.08
C TYR A 236 -1.44 9.97 17.96
N GLU A 237 -2.56 9.89 17.24
CA GLU A 237 -2.90 10.84 16.19
C GLU A 237 -3.44 12.16 16.75
N ASP A 238 -3.12 13.27 16.08
CA ASP A 238 -3.67 14.57 16.42
C ASP A 238 -5.15 14.66 16.00
N MET A 239 -5.98 15.31 16.81
CA MET A 239 -7.42 15.46 16.56
C MET A 239 -7.74 16.11 15.20
N ASP A 240 -6.85 16.93 14.66
CA ASP A 240 -7.00 17.54 13.34
C ASP A 240 -6.70 16.59 12.18
N CYS A 241 -5.95 15.49 12.43
CA CYS A 241 -5.48 14.58 11.39
C CYS A 241 -5.72 13.12 11.78
N LEU A 242 -6.95 12.81 12.20
CA LEU A 242 -7.39 11.45 12.52
C LEU A 242 -7.51 10.58 11.27
N SER A 243 -7.50 9.28 11.45
CA SER A 243 -7.60 8.30 10.36
C SER A 243 -6.53 8.49 9.30
N SER A 244 -5.34 8.89 9.70
CA SER A 244 -4.27 9.24 8.77
C SER A 244 -3.88 8.05 7.87
N TRP A 245 -3.89 6.82 8.37
CA TRP A 245 -3.51 5.61 7.65
C TRP A 245 -4.55 5.12 6.65
N THR A 246 -5.82 5.50 6.84
CA THR A 246 -6.95 5.03 6.00
C THR A 246 -7.77 6.18 5.40
N ARG A 247 -7.23 7.40 5.43
CA ARG A 247 -7.97 8.61 5.02
C ARG A 247 -8.36 8.64 3.55
N PHE A 248 -7.48 8.20 2.67
CA PHE A 248 -7.65 8.25 1.22
C PHE A 248 -7.87 6.89 0.58
N THR A 249 -7.50 5.85 1.29
CA THR A 249 -7.60 4.44 0.86
C THR A 249 -7.96 3.59 2.08
N PRO A 250 -8.74 2.54 1.92
CA PRO A 250 -9.40 2.03 0.71
C PRO A 250 -10.69 2.78 0.33
N ASP A 251 -11.16 2.57 -0.90
CA ASP A 251 -12.47 3.01 -1.36
C ASP A 251 -13.60 2.16 -0.73
N ARG A 252 -14.83 2.71 -0.67
CA ARG A 252 -16.00 2.04 -0.06
C ARG A 252 -16.31 0.69 -0.68
N VAL A 253 -16.19 0.56 -2.00
CA VAL A 253 -16.43 -0.70 -2.70
C VAL A 253 -15.39 -1.75 -2.28
N VAL A 254 -14.14 -1.34 -2.13
CA VAL A 254 -13.05 -2.21 -1.69
C VAL A 254 -13.22 -2.62 -0.23
N VAL A 255 -13.72 -1.72 0.64
CA VAL A 255 -14.07 -2.05 2.04
C VAL A 255 -15.18 -3.09 2.10
N GLN A 256 -16.24 -2.95 1.31
CA GLN A 256 -17.32 -3.94 1.23
C GLN A 256 -16.80 -5.30 0.78
N ARG A 257 -15.91 -5.32 -0.22
CA ARG A 257 -15.22 -6.55 -0.63
C ARG A 257 -14.41 -7.16 0.51
N LEU A 258 -13.62 -6.36 1.22
CA LEU A 258 -12.84 -6.81 2.37
C LEU A 258 -13.74 -7.44 3.46
N ILE A 259 -14.86 -6.79 3.79
CA ILE A 259 -15.86 -7.29 4.76
C ILE A 259 -16.42 -8.65 4.31
N SER A 260 -16.84 -8.76 3.05
CA SER A 260 -17.41 -10.01 2.49
C SER A 260 -16.39 -11.14 2.50
N LEU A 261 -15.14 -10.87 2.12
CA LEU A 261 -14.06 -11.85 2.15
C LEU A 261 -13.69 -12.27 3.58
N ALA A 262 -13.70 -11.34 4.54
CA ALA A 262 -13.46 -11.63 5.94
C ALA A 262 -14.57 -12.53 6.51
N GLN A 263 -15.84 -12.23 6.20
CA GLN A 263 -16.98 -13.04 6.62
C GLN A 263 -16.93 -14.45 6.03
N ALA A 264 -16.65 -14.57 4.73
CA ALA A 264 -16.53 -15.87 4.06
C ALA A 264 -15.38 -16.70 4.65
N SER A 265 -14.20 -16.11 4.82
CA SER A 265 -13.04 -16.79 5.41
C SER A 265 -13.29 -17.21 6.86
N TYR A 266 -13.95 -16.34 7.65
CA TYR A 266 -14.36 -16.69 9.01
C TYR A 266 -15.29 -17.90 9.04
N SER A 267 -16.32 -17.91 8.20
CA SER A 267 -17.29 -19.02 8.12
C SER A 267 -16.63 -20.34 7.72
N VAL A 268 -15.73 -20.31 6.74
CA VAL A 268 -14.95 -21.49 6.31
C VAL A 268 -14.10 -22.04 7.45
N LEU A 269 -13.37 -21.17 8.16
CA LEU A 269 -12.50 -21.61 9.25
C LEU A 269 -13.28 -22.15 10.45
N VAL A 270 -14.39 -21.53 10.80
CA VAL A 270 -15.27 -22.03 11.89
C VAL A 270 -15.86 -23.38 11.52
N SER A 271 -16.35 -23.56 10.30
CA SER A 271 -16.87 -24.85 9.81
C SER A 271 -15.80 -25.94 9.80
N TRP A 272 -14.58 -25.59 9.37
CA TRP A 272 -13.44 -26.50 9.40
C TRP A 272 -13.07 -26.92 10.82
N LEU A 273 -13.04 -26.00 11.78
CA LEU A 273 -12.79 -26.33 13.19
C LEU A 273 -13.90 -27.22 13.78
N ALA A 274 -15.17 -26.93 13.46
CA ALA A 274 -16.31 -27.71 13.90
C ALA A 274 -16.30 -29.14 13.34
N SER A 275 -15.74 -29.37 12.16
CA SER A 275 -15.57 -30.68 11.53
C SER A 275 -14.39 -31.49 12.08
N GLY A 276 -13.74 -31.04 13.14
CA GLY A 276 -12.59 -31.69 13.76
C GLY A 276 -11.25 -31.45 13.11
N ALA A 277 -11.16 -30.44 12.25
CA ALA A 277 -9.91 -29.95 11.62
C ALA A 277 -9.10 -31.02 10.84
N SER A 278 -9.76 -32.12 10.43
CA SER A 278 -9.12 -33.31 9.86
C SER A 278 -8.77 -33.22 8.38
N SER A 279 -9.21 -32.16 7.69
CA SER A 279 -9.02 -31.97 6.26
C SER A 279 -8.23 -30.68 5.95
N SER A 280 -7.74 -30.54 4.69
CA SER A 280 -7.14 -29.30 4.19
C SER A 280 -8.16 -28.18 3.89
N GLY A 281 -9.39 -28.29 4.40
CA GLY A 281 -10.49 -27.36 4.14
C GLY A 281 -10.21 -25.90 4.53
N TRP A 282 -9.31 -25.66 5.50
CA TRP A 282 -8.85 -24.32 5.86
C TRP A 282 -8.24 -23.54 4.68
N LYS A 283 -7.69 -24.22 3.66
CA LYS A 283 -7.08 -23.57 2.48
C LYS A 283 -8.10 -22.73 1.72
N ALA A 284 -9.38 -23.12 1.73
CA ALA A 284 -10.44 -22.35 1.08
C ALA A 284 -10.62 -20.94 1.70
N ALA A 285 -10.26 -20.74 2.97
CA ALA A 285 -10.27 -19.43 3.60
C ALA A 285 -9.26 -18.45 2.97
N PHE A 286 -8.18 -18.96 2.37
CA PHE A 286 -7.13 -18.20 1.71
C PHE A 286 -7.28 -18.18 0.19
N ALA A 287 -8.04 -19.10 -0.40
CA ALA A 287 -8.26 -19.14 -1.84
C ALA A 287 -8.96 -17.87 -2.35
N SER A 288 -8.51 -17.36 -3.49
CA SER A 288 -9.14 -16.28 -4.25
C SER A 288 -9.62 -16.82 -5.60
N SER A 289 -10.75 -16.34 -6.06
CA SER A 289 -11.30 -16.69 -7.38
C SER A 289 -11.03 -15.57 -8.36
N ARG A 290 -10.39 -15.88 -9.48
CA ARG A 290 -10.22 -14.91 -10.58
C ARG A 290 -11.56 -14.49 -11.20
N LYS A 291 -12.60 -15.32 -11.07
CA LYS A 291 -13.95 -15.04 -11.60
C LYS A 291 -14.64 -13.82 -10.97
N GLU A 292 -14.09 -13.31 -9.89
CA GLU A 292 -14.61 -12.12 -9.19
C GLU A 292 -14.07 -10.80 -9.76
N PHE A 293 -13.19 -10.87 -10.76
CA PHE A 293 -12.55 -9.71 -11.40
C PHE A 293 -12.97 -9.62 -12.87
N ASP A 294 -12.99 -8.41 -13.39
CA ASP A 294 -13.48 -8.13 -14.75
C ASP A 294 -12.38 -8.29 -15.81
N ALA A 295 -11.13 -8.03 -15.43
CA ALA A 295 -9.99 -8.13 -16.30
C ALA A 295 -8.71 -8.51 -15.52
N MET A 296 -7.68 -8.93 -16.26
CA MET A 296 -6.40 -9.35 -15.72
C MET A 296 -5.26 -8.92 -16.64
N LEU A 297 -4.19 -8.41 -16.06
CA LEU A 297 -2.90 -8.20 -16.72
C LEU A 297 -1.94 -9.27 -16.24
N GLN A 298 -1.45 -10.10 -17.16
CA GLN A 298 -0.45 -11.12 -16.87
C GLN A 298 0.94 -10.51 -16.97
N LEU A 299 1.74 -10.64 -15.91
CA LEU A 299 3.08 -10.09 -15.85
C LEU A 299 4.13 -11.06 -16.38
N ALA A 300 5.19 -10.53 -16.99
CA ALA A 300 6.34 -11.31 -17.43
C ALA A 300 7.09 -11.85 -16.21
N THR A 301 7.09 -13.17 -16.02
CA THR A 301 7.74 -13.83 -14.86
C THR A 301 9.24 -13.59 -14.81
N GLU A 302 9.86 -13.35 -15.97
CA GLU A 302 11.31 -13.05 -16.10
C GLU A 302 11.70 -11.72 -15.45
N ASN A 303 10.75 -10.77 -15.41
CA ASN A 303 10.96 -9.42 -14.89
C ASN A 303 10.47 -9.26 -13.45
N LEU A 304 9.93 -10.32 -12.84
CA LEU A 304 9.41 -10.26 -11.49
C LEU A 304 10.50 -10.55 -10.45
N PRO A 305 10.45 -9.88 -9.30
CA PRO A 305 11.36 -10.17 -8.20
C PRO A 305 11.05 -11.55 -7.60
N THR A 306 11.80 -12.55 -7.98
CA THR A 306 11.55 -13.95 -7.59
C THR A 306 12.02 -14.31 -6.19
N LYS A 307 12.94 -13.54 -5.60
CA LYS A 307 13.49 -13.79 -4.26
C LYS A 307 13.91 -12.51 -3.57
N ARG A 308 13.57 -12.39 -2.29
CA ARG A 308 14.22 -11.48 -1.37
C ARG A 308 15.51 -12.16 -0.89
N ILE A 309 16.66 -11.59 -1.21
CA ILE A 309 17.97 -12.18 -0.89
C ILE A 309 18.53 -11.47 0.34
N ARG A 310 19.07 -12.29 1.26
CA ARG A 310 19.89 -11.82 2.37
C ARG A 310 21.29 -11.49 1.86
N VAL A 311 21.81 -10.32 2.17
CA VAL A 311 23.16 -9.88 1.81
C VAL A 311 24.11 -10.23 2.94
N ASP A 312 24.90 -11.29 2.79
CA ASP A 312 25.94 -11.64 3.75
C ASP A 312 27.19 -10.78 3.49
N GLY A 313 27.61 -10.01 4.51
CA GLY A 313 28.65 -8.98 4.38
C GLY A 313 30.05 -9.47 4.09
N ASP A 314 30.37 -10.76 4.34
CA ASP A 314 31.74 -11.29 4.24
C ASP A 314 32.01 -12.17 3.02
N LYS A 315 31.01 -12.48 2.23
CA LYS A 315 31.20 -13.26 0.99
C LYS A 315 31.03 -12.34 -0.20
N LYS A 316 31.86 -12.54 -1.24
CA LYS A 316 31.75 -11.87 -2.52
C LYS A 316 30.29 -11.70 -2.87
N HIS A 317 29.90 -10.46 -3.00
CA HIS A 317 28.52 -10.05 -3.15
C HIS A 317 27.83 -10.91 -4.23
N PRO A 318 26.72 -11.60 -3.95
CA PRO A 318 26.05 -12.43 -4.95
C PRO A 318 25.50 -11.60 -6.13
N PHE A 319 25.52 -10.28 -5.98
CA PHE A 319 25.08 -9.31 -6.98
C PHE A 319 26.22 -8.73 -7.83
N VAL A 320 27.47 -9.09 -7.55
CA VAL A 320 28.56 -8.78 -8.49
C VAL A 320 28.53 -9.84 -9.55
N ALA A 321 27.98 -9.51 -10.72
CA ALA A 321 28.10 -10.36 -11.88
C ALA A 321 29.59 -10.73 -12.07
N PRO A 322 29.92 -11.99 -12.36
CA PRO A 322 31.29 -12.35 -12.60
C PRO A 322 31.83 -11.48 -13.75
N VAL A 323 32.87 -10.68 -13.47
CA VAL A 323 33.52 -9.85 -14.47
C VAL A 323 34.29 -10.80 -15.37
N TYR A 324 33.72 -11.12 -16.52
CA TYR A 324 34.44 -11.80 -17.55
C TYR A 324 35.43 -10.82 -18.19
N LYS A 325 36.62 -11.27 -18.46
CA LYS A 325 37.79 -10.49 -18.90
C LYS A 325 37.53 -9.62 -20.15
N ASN A 326 36.44 -9.85 -20.87
CA ASN A 326 36.04 -9.17 -22.09
C ASN A 326 34.65 -8.55 -22.05
N MET A 327 34.02 -8.45 -20.88
CA MET A 327 32.79 -7.73 -20.73
C MET A 327 33.09 -6.37 -20.10
N ASP A 328 32.92 -5.30 -20.88
CA ASP A 328 32.77 -3.97 -20.34
C ASP A 328 31.61 -3.97 -19.35
N LEU A 329 31.88 -3.44 -18.20
CA LEU A 329 31.05 -3.38 -17.00
C LEU A 329 29.60 -2.99 -17.30
N THR A 330 28.75 -3.97 -17.46
CA THR A 330 27.33 -3.83 -17.25
C THR A 330 26.91 -4.66 -16.02
N SER A 331 27.60 -4.46 -14.90
CA SER A 331 27.00 -4.83 -13.63
C SER A 331 25.87 -3.85 -13.37
N VAL A 332 24.65 -4.23 -13.75
CA VAL A 332 23.47 -3.47 -13.33
C VAL A 332 23.45 -3.52 -11.81
N PRO A 333 23.66 -2.38 -11.12
CA PRO A 333 23.65 -2.40 -9.68
C PRO A 333 22.25 -2.80 -9.22
N VAL A 334 22.18 -3.68 -8.21
CA VAL A 334 20.90 -4.02 -7.58
C VAL A 334 20.30 -2.75 -7.01
N MET A 335 19.14 -2.39 -7.49
CA MET A 335 18.42 -1.22 -6.99
C MET A 335 17.71 -1.57 -5.68
N ILE A 336 18.22 -1.02 -4.59
CA ILE A 336 17.70 -1.27 -3.25
C ILE A 336 16.34 -0.60 -3.12
N GLY A 337 15.32 -1.40 -2.75
CA GLY A 337 13.95 -0.91 -2.55
C GLY A 337 13.18 -0.57 -3.83
N PHE A 338 13.72 -0.93 -4.99
CA PHE A 338 13.01 -0.77 -6.25
C PHE A 338 12.19 -2.03 -6.53
N ASP A 339 10.87 -1.86 -6.64
CA ASP A 339 9.93 -2.89 -7.04
C ASP A 339 9.23 -2.45 -8.34
N PRO A 340 9.56 -3.05 -9.49
CA PRO A 340 8.98 -2.65 -10.77
C PRO A 340 7.46 -2.84 -10.82
N VAL A 341 6.92 -3.80 -10.07
CA VAL A 341 5.46 -4.01 -10.03
C VAL A 341 4.77 -2.89 -9.26
N GLN A 342 5.37 -2.41 -8.17
CA GLN A 342 4.82 -1.28 -7.42
C GLN A 342 4.86 0.02 -8.23
N GLU A 343 5.91 0.26 -9.00
CA GLU A 343 5.97 1.41 -9.93
C GLU A 343 4.89 1.30 -11.01
N LEU A 344 4.75 0.13 -11.64
CA LEU A 344 3.69 -0.11 -12.62
C LEU A 344 2.30 0.11 -12.02
N LEU A 345 2.05 -0.38 -10.80
CA LEU A 345 0.78 -0.16 -10.11
C LEU A 345 0.51 1.32 -9.85
N GLN A 346 1.53 2.10 -9.48
CA GLN A 346 1.38 3.54 -9.28
C GLN A 346 1.05 4.24 -10.60
N ASP A 347 1.69 3.86 -11.71
CA ASP A 347 1.41 4.44 -13.03
C ASP A 347 0.03 4.06 -13.52
N LEU A 348 -0.39 2.80 -13.36
CA LEU A 348 -1.75 2.36 -13.68
C LEU A 348 -2.78 3.09 -12.81
N GLN A 349 -2.53 3.24 -11.53
CA GLN A 349 -3.43 3.93 -10.61
C GLN A 349 -3.52 5.43 -10.90
N ARG A 350 -2.41 6.06 -11.30
CA ARG A 350 -2.37 7.47 -11.72
C ARG A 350 -3.14 7.70 -13.00
N SER A 351 -3.00 6.82 -13.99
CA SER A 351 -3.59 6.97 -15.31
C SER A 351 -5.04 6.48 -15.37
N PHE A 352 -5.34 5.33 -14.78
CA PHE A 352 -6.63 4.64 -14.89
C PHE A 352 -7.37 4.43 -13.57
N GLY A 353 -6.86 4.95 -12.45
CA GLY A 353 -7.49 4.82 -11.14
C GLY A 353 -8.89 5.44 -11.04
N HIS A 354 -9.26 6.34 -11.98
CA HIS A 354 -10.60 6.87 -12.09
C HIS A 354 -11.59 5.89 -12.74
N LEU A 355 -11.11 4.92 -13.54
CA LEU A 355 -11.90 3.92 -14.26
C LEU A 355 -11.97 2.58 -13.54
N ALA A 356 -10.91 2.19 -12.83
CA ALA A 356 -10.75 0.84 -12.31
C ALA A 356 -10.08 0.80 -10.92
N PHE A 357 -10.30 -0.32 -10.23
CA PHE A 357 -9.52 -0.74 -9.08
C PHE A 357 -8.51 -1.81 -9.52
N PHE A 358 -7.28 -1.69 -9.02
CA PHE A 358 -6.20 -2.64 -9.28
C PHE A 358 -5.92 -3.44 -8.02
N PHE A 359 -5.85 -4.75 -8.15
CA PHE A 359 -5.63 -5.68 -7.05
C PHE A 359 -4.42 -6.56 -7.36
N VAL A 360 -3.61 -6.80 -6.33
CA VAL A 360 -2.37 -7.56 -6.49
C VAL A 360 -2.12 -8.46 -5.28
N ASN A 361 -1.55 -9.65 -5.57
CA ASN A 361 -0.94 -10.48 -4.55
C ASN A 361 0.51 -10.02 -4.36
N GLY A 362 0.83 -9.37 -3.23
CA GLY A 362 2.17 -8.86 -2.95
C GLY A 362 3.23 -9.94 -2.63
N VAL A 363 2.83 -11.21 -2.54
CA VAL A 363 3.74 -12.34 -2.30
C VAL A 363 4.05 -13.09 -3.59
N ASP A 364 3.02 -13.25 -4.44
CA ASP A 364 3.11 -13.93 -5.73
C ASP A 364 2.50 -13.03 -6.80
N THR A 365 3.31 -12.07 -7.26
CA THR A 365 2.88 -11.00 -8.16
C THR A 365 2.99 -11.43 -9.62
N THR A 366 2.30 -12.48 -10.02
CA THR A 366 2.27 -12.94 -11.43
C THR A 366 1.22 -12.25 -12.28
N GLU A 367 0.26 -11.59 -11.63
CA GLU A 367 -0.87 -10.95 -12.29
C GLU A 367 -1.36 -9.72 -11.53
N ILE A 368 -1.93 -8.76 -12.24
CA ILE A 368 -2.70 -7.63 -11.70
C ILE A 368 -4.15 -7.85 -12.09
N LEU A 369 -5.03 -7.94 -11.09
CA LEU A 369 -6.45 -8.15 -11.27
C LEU A 369 -7.18 -6.80 -11.26
N ILE A 370 -8.16 -6.64 -12.14
CA ILE A 370 -8.85 -5.38 -12.39
C ILE A 370 -10.34 -5.55 -12.15
N THR A 371 -10.93 -4.59 -11.44
CA THR A 371 -12.38 -4.44 -11.34
C THR A 371 -12.76 -3.04 -11.77
N TRP A 372 -13.67 -2.94 -12.74
CA TRP A 372 -14.13 -1.66 -13.25
C TRP A 372 -15.01 -0.94 -12.24
N LYS A 373 -14.89 0.37 -12.18
CA LYS A 373 -15.77 1.20 -11.38
C LYS A 373 -17.08 1.39 -12.10
N PRO A 374 -18.24 0.97 -11.55
CA PRO A 374 -19.53 1.08 -12.23
C PRO A 374 -19.85 2.51 -12.69
N GLN A 375 -19.44 3.49 -11.91
CA GLN A 375 -19.65 4.91 -12.21
C GLN A 375 -18.90 5.38 -13.47
N ALA A 376 -17.77 4.74 -13.80
CA ALA A 376 -16.98 5.09 -14.97
C ALA A 376 -17.67 4.67 -16.30
N PHE A 377 -18.61 3.73 -16.23
CA PHE A 377 -19.37 3.22 -17.39
C PHE A 377 -20.74 3.87 -17.56
N LEU A 378 -21.06 4.86 -16.74
CA LEU A 378 -22.23 5.69 -16.99
C LEU A 378 -22.01 6.51 -18.27
N PRO A 379 -23.04 6.65 -19.14
CA PRO A 379 -22.92 7.45 -20.33
C PRO A 379 -22.49 8.89 -20.01
N THR A 380 -21.40 9.32 -20.62
CA THR A 380 -20.86 10.68 -20.49
C THR A 380 -20.92 11.39 -21.82
N LYS A 381 -20.91 12.73 -21.82
CA LYS A 381 -20.83 13.49 -23.05
C LYS A 381 -19.57 13.11 -23.82
N PHE A 382 -19.75 12.80 -25.12
CA PHE A 382 -18.64 12.51 -26.02
C PHE A 382 -17.65 13.68 -26.07
N ARG A 383 -16.36 13.37 -26.03
CA ARG A 383 -15.27 14.36 -26.13
C ARG A 383 -14.31 13.93 -27.24
N ALA A 384 -14.17 14.75 -28.27
CA ALA A 384 -13.30 14.47 -29.40
C ALA A 384 -11.82 14.24 -29.00
N ILE A 385 -11.34 14.89 -27.95
CA ILE A 385 -9.95 14.74 -27.43
C ILE A 385 -9.70 13.32 -26.90
N THR A 386 -10.74 12.63 -26.41
CA THR A 386 -10.67 11.27 -25.87
C THR A 386 -11.43 10.25 -26.71
N ALA A 387 -11.59 10.52 -28.00
CA ALA A 387 -12.40 9.70 -28.90
C ALA A 387 -11.94 8.23 -28.98
N SER A 388 -10.61 7.95 -28.91
CA SER A 388 -10.06 6.59 -28.90
C SER A 388 -10.50 5.78 -27.67
N TYR A 389 -10.71 6.43 -26.54
CA TYR A 389 -11.15 5.79 -25.30
C TYR A 389 -12.66 5.74 -25.12
N GLN A 390 -13.42 6.16 -26.13
CA GLN A 390 -14.86 6.29 -26.04
C GLN A 390 -15.56 5.57 -27.20
N ILE A 391 -16.61 4.81 -26.87
CA ILE A 391 -17.53 4.24 -27.84
C ILE A 391 -18.77 5.12 -27.84
N PRO A 392 -19.11 5.81 -28.95
CA PRO A 392 -20.30 6.63 -29.02
C PRO A 392 -21.56 5.75 -28.96
N LEU A 393 -22.52 6.18 -28.15
CA LEU A 393 -23.82 5.53 -28.08
C LEU A 393 -24.72 6.05 -29.21
N PRO A 394 -25.49 5.15 -29.88
CA PRO A 394 -26.47 5.59 -30.90
C PRO A 394 -27.56 6.44 -30.22
N ASN A 395 -27.84 7.60 -30.79
CA ASN A 395 -28.99 8.41 -30.37
C ASN A 395 -30.28 7.68 -30.78
N THR A 396 -31.07 7.24 -29.83
CA THR A 396 -32.36 6.60 -30.06
C THR A 396 -33.41 7.56 -30.64
N ASP A 397 -33.18 8.87 -30.58
CA ASP A 397 -34.14 9.92 -30.98
C ASP A 397 -33.72 10.68 -32.27
N ALA A 398 -32.61 10.31 -32.93
CA ALA A 398 -32.19 10.96 -34.16
C ALA A 398 -32.83 10.27 -35.34
N ALA A 399 -33.53 11.07 -36.21
CA ALA A 399 -34.00 10.61 -37.51
C ALA A 399 -32.81 10.15 -38.36
N GLU A 400 -33.01 9.14 -39.20
CA GLU A 400 -31.95 8.45 -39.99
C GLU A 400 -31.10 9.37 -40.89
N ASP A 401 -31.54 10.61 -41.14
CA ASP A 401 -30.86 11.58 -42.01
C ASP A 401 -29.74 12.42 -41.35
N ASP A 402 -29.53 12.31 -40.00
CA ASP A 402 -28.59 13.16 -39.27
C ASP A 402 -27.29 12.43 -38.83
N LEU A 403 -27.00 11.27 -39.40
CA LEU A 403 -25.88 10.40 -38.97
C LEU A 403 -24.47 10.98 -39.21
N ASP A 404 -24.33 12.00 -40.06
CA ASP A 404 -23.03 12.59 -40.45
C ASP A 404 -22.62 13.85 -39.61
N ASN A 405 -23.48 14.32 -38.73
CA ASN A 405 -23.16 15.52 -37.94
C ASN A 405 -22.50 15.15 -36.61
N GLU A 406 -21.32 15.66 -36.35
CA GLU A 406 -20.55 15.53 -35.09
C GLU A 406 -21.37 15.95 -33.85
N SER A 407 -22.38 16.79 -34.02
CA SER A 407 -23.29 17.25 -32.98
C SER A 407 -24.29 16.17 -32.50
N THR A 408 -24.48 15.08 -33.28
CA THR A 408 -25.42 14.01 -32.97
C THR A 408 -24.85 12.95 -32.01
N ARG A 409 -23.52 12.92 -31.77
CA ARG A 409 -22.85 12.01 -30.84
C ARG A 409 -22.85 12.59 -29.43
N SER A 410 -24.00 12.56 -28.77
CA SER A 410 -24.15 13.24 -27.47
C SER A 410 -23.58 12.48 -26.28
N TYR A 411 -23.56 11.15 -26.32
CA TYR A 411 -23.10 10.32 -25.22
C TYR A 411 -22.16 9.21 -25.67
N ALA A 412 -21.25 8.82 -24.76
CA ALA A 412 -20.30 7.73 -25.01
C ALA A 412 -20.00 6.96 -23.72
N VAL A 413 -19.57 5.73 -23.89
CA VAL A 413 -19.05 4.87 -22.80
C VAL A 413 -17.57 4.56 -23.03
N PRO A 414 -16.81 4.21 -22.00
CA PRO A 414 -15.38 3.85 -22.13
C PRO A 414 -15.17 2.65 -23.07
N ASN A 415 -14.15 2.74 -23.93
CA ASN A 415 -13.69 1.65 -24.78
C ASN A 415 -12.69 0.78 -24.01
N ILE A 416 -13.16 -0.31 -23.44
CA ILE A 416 -12.36 -1.22 -22.61
C ILE A 416 -11.15 -1.77 -23.38
N PHE A 417 -11.30 -2.10 -24.65
CA PHE A 417 -10.22 -2.72 -25.43
C PHE A 417 -9.03 -1.76 -25.62
N GLU A 418 -9.30 -0.50 -25.96
CA GLU A 418 -8.26 0.51 -26.08
C GLU A 418 -7.61 0.83 -24.73
N ILE A 419 -8.41 0.94 -23.66
CA ILE A 419 -7.91 1.16 -22.31
C ILE A 419 -6.96 0.03 -21.90
N MET A 420 -7.32 -1.23 -22.16
CA MET A 420 -6.46 -2.38 -21.85
C MET A 420 -5.20 -2.43 -22.72
N SER A 421 -5.29 -2.05 -23.98
CA SER A 421 -4.13 -1.91 -24.89
C SER A 421 -3.16 -0.86 -24.37
N ASP A 422 -3.68 0.27 -23.89
CA ASP A 422 -2.83 1.32 -23.30
C ASP A 422 -2.20 0.93 -21.96
N MET A 423 -2.94 0.20 -21.11
CA MET A 423 -2.37 -0.36 -19.87
C MET A 423 -1.18 -1.30 -20.19
N GLN A 424 -1.30 -2.09 -21.28
CA GLN A 424 -0.21 -2.92 -21.76
C GLN A 424 0.96 -2.08 -22.30
N SER A 425 0.68 -1.03 -23.03
CA SER A 425 1.70 -0.12 -23.60
C SER A 425 2.49 0.61 -22.51
N ILE A 426 1.82 1.14 -21.48
CA ILE A 426 2.43 1.82 -20.33
C ILE A 426 3.34 0.88 -19.54
N SER A 427 3.08 -0.42 -19.57
CA SER A 427 3.88 -1.41 -18.84
C SER A 427 5.30 -1.61 -19.38
N HIS A 428 5.65 -1.02 -20.53
CA HIS A 428 6.96 -1.16 -21.17
C HIS A 428 7.45 -2.62 -21.30
N GLY A 429 6.53 -3.55 -21.60
CA GLY A 429 6.85 -4.97 -21.75
C GLY A 429 6.77 -5.80 -20.46
N MET A 430 6.41 -5.22 -19.34
CA MET A 430 6.15 -5.99 -18.12
C MET A 430 4.86 -6.81 -18.21
N VAL A 431 3.87 -6.34 -18.95
CA VAL A 431 2.61 -7.05 -19.21
C VAL A 431 2.74 -7.83 -20.51
N VAL A 432 2.69 -9.16 -20.42
CA VAL A 432 2.80 -10.09 -21.56
C VAL A 432 1.43 -10.54 -22.08
N GLY A 433 0.40 -10.45 -21.29
CA GLY A 433 -0.95 -10.85 -21.67
C GLY A 433 -2.03 -10.01 -21.00
N VAL A 434 -3.13 -9.86 -21.70
CA VAL A 434 -4.34 -9.16 -21.25
C VAL A 434 -5.51 -10.10 -21.42
N ALA A 435 -6.32 -10.27 -20.38
CA ALA A 435 -7.53 -11.09 -20.45
C ALA A 435 -8.73 -10.31 -19.90
N LEU A 436 -9.87 -10.44 -20.58
CA LEU A 436 -11.18 -9.96 -20.13
C LEU A 436 -12.05 -11.15 -19.73
N GLN A 437 -13.01 -10.97 -18.81
CA GLN A 437 -13.96 -12.04 -18.49
C GLN A 437 -14.87 -12.35 -19.72
N PRO A 438 -15.28 -13.63 -19.89
CA PRO A 438 -14.92 -14.79 -19.10
C PRO A 438 -13.47 -15.26 -19.36
N PHE A 439 -12.70 -15.49 -18.29
CA PHE A 439 -11.36 -16.04 -18.44
C PHE A 439 -11.47 -17.49 -18.89
N GLU A 440 -10.80 -17.85 -20.00
CA GLU A 440 -10.67 -19.23 -20.41
C GLU A 440 -9.92 -20.01 -19.30
N SER A 441 -10.47 -21.16 -18.92
CA SER A 441 -9.85 -22.05 -17.95
C SER A 441 -8.54 -22.59 -18.54
N ALA A 442 -7.40 -22.13 -18.00
CA ALA A 442 -6.09 -22.70 -18.32
C ALA A 442 -5.91 -24.07 -17.67
#